data_7cca7b23b12cebdd5a2b3b97a58e07f5
#
_entry.id   7cca7b23b12cebdd5a2b3b97a58e07f5
#
_cell.length_a   1.000
_cell.length_b   1.000
_cell.length_c   1.000
_cell.angle_alpha   90.00
_cell.angle_beta   90.00
_cell.angle_gamma   90.00
#
_symmetry.space_group_name_H-M   'P 1'
#
loop_
_entity.id
_entity.type
_entity.pdbx_description
1 polymer ?
#
loop_
_entity_poly.entity_id
_entity_poly.type
_entity_poly.pdbx_seq_one_letter_code
_entity_poly.pdbx_strand_id
1 'polypeptide(L)'
;LLGYNVYRDGGFLAEVNGGQTSYDDFSATVGVEYCYTVTAVYDTGESVVSNEDCATALPEPSFVELSLEDANASIGDSFSMDASMSNDDPVAGFQFTLSSNLIDIVSVNTTARTEGFTISEANGVVVGFSLTGATVAPGDGPFVTFDLYASNAGSQDLCLEDIVLSDPLGQAMAVSSSCGSLTITTEPVDPVVLLVGDGGASLNSSGDIEISMENNDPVAGFQFTLGFN
;
A
#
# COMPACT_ATOMS: atom_id res chain seq x y z
N LEU A 1 40.30 -32.09 14.23
CA LEU A 1 39.03 -31.53 14.66
C LEU A 1 37.93 -32.19 13.85
N LEU A 2 36.97 -32.81 14.51
CA LEU A 2 35.80 -33.45 13.86
C LEU A 2 34.62 -32.52 13.87
N GLY A 3 34.40 -31.78 14.99
CA GLY A 3 33.26 -30.93 15.15
C GLY A 3 33.30 -30.17 16.49
N TYR A 4 32.13 -29.65 16.85
CA TYR A 4 31.87 -29.00 18.13
C TYR A 4 30.58 -29.56 18.72
N ASN A 5 30.56 -29.70 20.05
CA ASN A 5 29.31 -29.93 20.76
C ASN A 5 28.89 -28.63 21.43
N VAL A 6 27.61 -28.25 21.20
CA VAL A 6 26.98 -27.09 21.79
C VAL A 6 26.12 -27.53 22.97
N TYR A 7 26.26 -26.85 24.08
CA TYR A 7 25.50 -27.09 25.31
C TYR A 7 24.69 -25.84 25.65
N ARG A 8 23.46 -26.06 26.13
CA ARG A 8 22.58 -25.01 26.63
C ARG A 8 22.19 -25.36 28.05
N ASP A 9 22.42 -24.41 29.00
CA ASP A 9 22.17 -24.57 30.44
C ASP A 9 22.82 -25.86 31.01
N GLY A 10 24.02 -26.19 30.55
CA GLY A 10 24.75 -27.39 30.89
C GLY A 10 24.28 -28.69 30.27
N GLY A 11 23.17 -28.67 29.49
CA GLY A 11 22.66 -29.83 28.73
C GLY A 11 23.19 -29.84 27.31
N PHE A 12 23.50 -31.03 26.78
CA PHE A 12 23.86 -31.18 25.35
C PHE A 12 22.70 -30.74 24.47
N LEU A 13 22.96 -29.86 23.49
CA LEU A 13 21.98 -29.32 22.57
C LEU A 13 22.19 -29.84 21.15
N ALA A 14 23.39 -29.71 20.61
CA ALA A 14 23.65 -30.06 19.21
C ALA A 14 25.11 -30.39 18.95
N GLU A 15 25.35 -31.17 17.89
CA GLU A 15 26.66 -31.38 17.29
C GLU A 15 26.78 -30.56 16.00
N VAL A 16 27.90 -29.88 15.82
CA VAL A 16 28.21 -29.00 14.69
C VAL A 16 29.49 -29.49 14.02
N ASN A 17 29.47 -29.57 12.67
CA ASN A 17 30.64 -30.03 11.93
C ASN A 17 31.83 -29.07 12.08
N GLY A 18 33.04 -29.61 12.01
CA GLY A 18 34.29 -28.87 12.26
C GLY A 18 34.61 -27.72 11.31
N GLY A 19 33.87 -27.57 10.21
CA GLY A 19 33.95 -26.44 9.29
C GLY A 19 32.97 -25.30 9.57
N GLN A 20 32.01 -25.50 10.50
CA GLN A 20 31.02 -24.48 10.90
C GLN A 20 31.53 -23.75 12.15
N THR A 21 31.34 -22.44 12.15
CA THR A 21 31.75 -21.55 13.27
C THR A 21 30.56 -20.87 13.96
N SER A 22 29.33 -21.23 13.56
CA SER A 22 28.07 -20.73 14.12
C SER A 22 27.04 -21.84 14.25
N TYR A 23 26.12 -21.69 15.19
CA TYR A 23 24.97 -22.54 15.41
C TYR A 23 23.78 -21.69 15.80
N ASP A 24 22.63 -21.90 15.18
CA ASP A 24 21.38 -21.21 15.48
C ASP A 24 20.46 -22.12 16.29
N ASP A 25 20.09 -21.72 17.50
CA ASP A 25 19.18 -22.46 18.37
C ASP A 25 17.72 -22.06 18.11
N PHE A 26 17.08 -22.76 17.15
CA PHE A 26 15.65 -22.56 16.83
C PHE A 26 14.68 -23.11 17.90
N SER A 27 15.19 -23.73 18.96
CA SER A 27 14.38 -24.26 20.07
C SER A 27 14.31 -23.31 21.27
N ALA A 28 14.96 -22.13 21.19
CA ALA A 28 14.92 -21.14 22.23
C ALA A 28 13.52 -20.49 22.34
N THR A 29 13.03 -20.33 23.57
CA THR A 29 11.74 -19.68 23.83
C THR A 29 11.96 -18.18 24.01
N VAL A 30 11.16 -17.37 23.31
CA VAL A 30 11.20 -15.90 23.41
C VAL A 30 11.04 -15.44 24.86
N GLY A 31 11.87 -14.48 25.26
CA GLY A 31 11.88 -13.90 26.62
C GLY A 31 12.56 -14.75 27.67
N VAL A 32 13.10 -15.92 27.28
CA VAL A 32 13.88 -16.79 28.21
C VAL A 32 15.37 -16.60 27.97
N GLU A 33 16.13 -16.40 29.04
CA GLU A 33 17.59 -16.35 28.98
C GLU A 33 18.13 -17.76 28.98
N TYR A 34 19.07 -18.05 28.09
CA TYR A 34 19.79 -19.31 27.98
C TYR A 34 21.29 -19.05 28.01
N CYS A 35 22.04 -19.95 28.69
CA CYS A 35 23.49 -19.88 28.75
C CYS A 35 24.12 -20.99 27.91
N TYR A 36 25.10 -20.65 27.08
CA TYR A 36 25.72 -21.55 26.14
C TYR A 36 27.20 -21.76 26.40
N THR A 37 27.64 -23.00 26.23
CA THR A 37 29.04 -23.38 26.22
C THR A 37 29.32 -24.34 25.03
N VAL A 38 30.57 -24.42 24.61
CA VAL A 38 30.99 -25.24 23.50
C VAL A 38 32.22 -26.07 23.84
N THR A 39 32.30 -27.31 23.36
CA THR A 39 33.52 -28.12 23.34
C THR A 39 33.93 -28.45 21.89
N ALA A 40 35.23 -28.62 21.65
CA ALA A 40 35.76 -29.14 20.40
C ALA A 40 35.89 -30.67 20.48
N VAL A 41 35.45 -31.35 19.41
CA VAL A 41 35.47 -32.83 19.30
C VAL A 41 36.66 -33.27 18.43
N TYR A 42 37.44 -34.19 18.93
CA TYR A 42 38.57 -34.81 18.25
C TYR A 42 38.46 -36.33 18.30
N ASP A 43 39.25 -37.03 17.49
CA ASP A 43 39.33 -38.51 17.50
C ASP A 43 39.66 -39.08 18.90
N THR A 44 40.30 -38.29 19.74
CA THR A 44 40.74 -38.70 21.09
C THR A 44 39.79 -38.27 22.22
N GLY A 45 38.67 -37.58 21.87
CA GLY A 45 37.67 -37.08 22.82
C GLY A 45 37.41 -35.60 22.69
N GLU A 46 36.72 -35.01 23.69
CA GLU A 46 36.37 -33.63 23.72
C GLU A 46 37.40 -32.76 24.45
N SER A 47 37.45 -31.48 24.07
CA SER A 47 38.22 -30.45 24.81
C SER A 47 37.57 -30.14 26.14
N VAL A 48 38.25 -29.31 26.93
CA VAL A 48 37.61 -28.58 28.03
C VAL A 48 36.54 -27.65 27.46
N VAL A 49 35.52 -27.37 28.27
CA VAL A 49 34.41 -26.44 27.90
C VAL A 49 34.95 -25.02 27.72
N SER A 50 34.32 -24.27 26.80
CA SER A 50 34.58 -22.83 26.61
C SER A 50 34.18 -21.99 27.86
N ASN A 51 34.39 -20.67 27.79
CA ASN A 51 33.64 -19.75 28.65
C ASN A 51 32.13 -19.92 28.38
N GLU A 52 31.35 -19.63 29.40
CA GLU A 52 29.88 -19.53 29.28
C GLU A 52 29.51 -18.11 28.89
N ASP A 53 28.50 -17.98 27.98
CA ASP A 53 27.88 -16.72 27.64
C ASP A 53 26.36 -16.92 27.54
N CYS A 54 25.59 -15.90 28.00
CA CYS A 54 24.13 -15.99 28.09
C CYS A 54 23.46 -14.95 27.24
N ALA A 55 22.32 -15.32 26.64
CA ALA A 55 21.49 -14.42 25.84
C ALA A 55 20.01 -14.73 26.05
N THR A 56 19.19 -13.69 25.99
CA THR A 56 17.73 -13.82 25.97
C THR A 56 17.25 -13.89 24.54
N ALA A 57 16.46 -14.91 24.21
CA ALA A 57 15.84 -15.01 22.90
C ALA A 57 14.85 -13.83 22.70
N LEU A 58 15.09 -13.03 21.67
CA LEU A 58 14.21 -11.92 21.30
C LEU A 58 13.12 -12.42 20.34
N PRO A 59 11.92 -11.80 20.35
CA PRO A 59 10.95 -12.06 19.30
C PRO A 59 11.52 -11.66 17.95
N GLU A 60 11.12 -12.33 16.89
CA GLU A 60 11.39 -11.85 15.55
C GLU A 60 10.76 -10.46 15.38
N PRO A 61 11.45 -9.53 14.70
CA PRO A 61 10.85 -8.23 14.43
C PRO A 61 9.57 -8.44 13.59
N SER A 62 8.43 -8.00 14.13
CA SER A 62 7.19 -8.00 13.36
C SER A 62 7.30 -7.01 12.21
N PHE A 63 6.93 -7.45 11.03
CA PHE A 63 6.87 -6.60 9.84
C PHE A 63 5.43 -6.29 9.49
N VAL A 64 5.20 -5.03 9.13
CA VAL A 64 3.96 -4.60 8.48
C VAL A 64 4.33 -4.06 7.10
N GLU A 65 3.65 -4.53 6.09
CA GLU A 65 3.75 -4.02 4.72
C GLU A 65 2.43 -3.34 4.35
N LEU A 66 2.52 -2.10 3.89
CA LEU A 66 1.39 -1.36 3.34
C LEU A 66 1.52 -1.25 1.83
N SER A 67 0.41 -1.30 1.11
CA SER A 67 0.40 -1.13 -0.33
C SER A 67 -0.81 -0.35 -0.80
N LEU A 68 -0.64 0.42 -1.87
CA LEU A 68 -1.72 1.02 -2.64
C LEU A 68 -1.86 0.28 -3.97
N GLU A 69 -3.09 0.15 -4.43
CA GLU A 69 -3.40 -0.41 -5.74
C GLU A 69 -3.15 0.61 -6.85
N ASP A 70 -2.96 0.11 -8.09
CA ASP A 70 -2.96 0.96 -9.27
C ASP A 70 -4.37 1.47 -9.58
N ALA A 71 -4.50 2.74 -9.94
CA ALA A 71 -5.79 3.34 -10.25
C ALA A 71 -5.76 4.15 -11.55
N ASN A 72 -6.85 4.04 -12.31
CA ASN A 72 -7.07 4.79 -13.53
C ASN A 72 -8.49 5.39 -13.53
N ALA A 73 -8.61 6.66 -13.85
CA ALA A 73 -9.88 7.36 -13.93
C ALA A 73 -9.82 8.49 -14.96
N SER A 74 -10.96 9.11 -15.29
CA SER A 74 -11.02 10.33 -16.08
C SER A 74 -11.29 11.54 -15.16
N ILE A 75 -10.89 12.73 -15.58
CA ILE A 75 -11.24 13.97 -14.85
C ILE A 75 -12.75 14.02 -14.63
N GLY A 76 -13.16 14.31 -13.40
CA GLY A 76 -14.57 14.38 -13.02
C GLY A 76 -15.15 13.08 -12.49
N ASP A 77 -14.44 11.96 -12.63
CA ASP A 77 -14.87 10.69 -12.07
C ASP A 77 -14.71 10.65 -10.55
N SER A 78 -15.65 9.94 -9.92
CA SER A 78 -15.50 9.47 -8.54
C SER A 78 -15.18 7.98 -8.58
N PHE A 79 -14.18 7.56 -7.83
CA PHE A 79 -13.73 6.15 -7.77
C PHE A 79 -13.26 5.82 -6.36
N SER A 80 -13.19 4.52 -6.05
CA SER A 80 -12.66 4.06 -4.77
C SER A 80 -11.33 3.34 -4.98
N MET A 81 -10.45 3.42 -3.99
CA MET A 81 -9.14 2.78 -3.96
C MET A 81 -8.86 2.23 -2.58
N ASP A 82 -8.34 1.02 -2.51
CA ASP A 82 -7.98 0.38 -1.26
C ASP A 82 -6.50 0.58 -0.91
N ALA A 83 -6.27 0.86 0.38
CA ALA A 83 -4.97 0.64 0.99
C ALA A 83 -4.99 -0.72 1.69
N SER A 84 -4.04 -1.57 1.34
CA SER A 84 -3.90 -2.92 1.90
C SER A 84 -2.76 -2.98 2.91
N MET A 85 -2.92 -3.88 3.88
CA MET A 85 -1.95 -4.16 4.93
C MET A 85 -1.72 -5.67 5.02
N SER A 86 -0.44 -6.07 5.03
CA SER A 86 0.02 -7.39 5.45
C SER A 86 0.74 -7.26 6.77
N ASN A 87 0.28 -7.96 7.81
CA ASN A 87 0.84 -7.87 9.16
C ASN A 87 0.84 -9.22 9.86
N ASP A 88 1.93 -9.51 10.57
CA ASP A 88 2.11 -10.73 11.37
C ASP A 88 1.57 -10.57 12.78
N ASP A 89 1.61 -9.33 13.32
CA ASP A 89 1.14 -8.98 14.65
C ASP A 89 -0.04 -7.98 14.60
N PRO A 90 -0.92 -7.96 15.63
CA PRO A 90 -2.05 -7.04 15.66
C PRO A 90 -1.61 -5.57 15.65
N VAL A 91 -2.24 -4.74 14.81
CA VAL A 91 -2.04 -3.29 14.74
C VAL A 91 -3.20 -2.59 15.47
N ALA A 92 -2.88 -1.79 16.51
CA ALA A 92 -3.87 -1.11 17.35
C ALA A 92 -4.17 0.32 16.90
N GLY A 93 -3.25 0.94 16.16
CA GLY A 93 -3.43 2.27 15.62
C GLY A 93 -2.54 2.52 14.43
N PHE A 94 -2.98 3.42 13.55
CA PHE A 94 -2.21 3.80 12.37
C PHE A 94 -2.39 5.27 12.04
N GLN A 95 -1.34 5.86 11.49
CA GLN A 95 -1.36 7.16 10.85
C GLN A 95 -0.53 7.10 9.58
N PHE A 96 -0.97 7.80 8.55
CA PHE A 96 -0.19 8.03 7.33
C PHE A 96 -0.71 9.26 6.59
N THR A 97 0.04 9.74 5.61
CA THR A 97 -0.35 10.82 4.72
C THR A 97 -0.54 10.26 3.30
N LEU A 98 -1.65 10.60 2.67
CA LEU A 98 -1.90 10.41 1.25
C LEU A 98 -2.03 11.78 0.59
N SER A 99 -1.12 12.14 -0.31
CA SER A 99 -1.14 13.43 -0.98
C SER A 99 -0.98 13.27 -2.50
N SER A 100 -1.80 14.01 -3.25
CA SER A 100 -1.73 14.10 -4.70
C SER A 100 -2.40 15.38 -5.16
N ASN A 101 -1.90 15.96 -6.23
CA ASN A 101 -2.57 17.08 -6.89
C ASN A 101 -3.54 16.63 -8.01
N LEU A 102 -3.67 15.34 -8.24
CA LEU A 102 -4.54 14.75 -9.27
C LEU A 102 -5.92 14.39 -8.73
N ILE A 103 -6.04 14.21 -7.41
CA ILE A 103 -7.27 13.74 -6.74
C ILE A 103 -7.58 14.56 -5.50
N ASP A 104 -8.86 14.59 -5.16
CA ASP A 104 -9.35 15.04 -3.85
C ASP A 104 -9.88 13.82 -3.08
N ILE A 105 -9.54 13.73 -1.79
CA ILE A 105 -10.09 12.71 -0.89
C ILE A 105 -11.49 13.16 -0.47
N VAL A 106 -12.50 12.38 -0.83
CA VAL A 106 -13.92 12.66 -0.50
C VAL A 106 -14.26 12.05 0.85
N SER A 107 -13.84 10.81 1.07
CA SER A 107 -14.01 10.12 2.35
C SER A 107 -12.97 9.02 2.53
N VAL A 108 -12.78 8.61 3.79
CA VAL A 108 -11.94 7.46 4.16
C VAL A 108 -12.77 6.54 5.03
N ASN A 109 -12.87 5.28 4.62
CA ASN A 109 -13.80 4.32 5.19
C ASN A 109 -13.07 3.12 5.82
N THR A 110 -13.72 2.53 6.82
CA THR A 110 -13.28 1.25 7.40
C THR A 110 -13.58 0.10 6.44
N THR A 111 -12.81 -0.97 6.58
CA THR A 111 -13.06 -2.26 5.93
C THR A 111 -13.45 -3.32 6.97
N ALA A 112 -13.64 -4.56 6.55
CA ALA A 112 -13.84 -5.66 7.48
C ALA A 112 -12.67 -5.86 8.46
N ARG A 113 -11.44 -5.48 8.07
CA ARG A 113 -10.24 -5.59 8.92
C ARG A 113 -10.12 -4.47 9.95
N THR A 114 -10.76 -3.34 9.72
CA THR A 114 -10.79 -2.17 10.62
C THR A 114 -12.17 -1.97 11.26
N GLU A 115 -12.98 -3.02 11.32
CA GLU A 115 -14.24 -2.98 12.07
C GLU A 115 -13.99 -2.59 13.54
N GLY A 116 -14.73 -1.60 14.03
CA GLY A 116 -14.53 -1.05 15.38
C GLY A 116 -13.45 0.02 15.51
N PHE A 117 -12.82 0.42 14.40
CA PHE A 117 -11.96 1.61 14.35
C PHE A 117 -12.77 2.87 14.08
N THR A 118 -12.25 3.98 14.60
CA THR A 118 -12.61 5.32 14.16
C THR A 118 -11.51 5.78 13.21
N ILE A 119 -11.88 6.12 11.97
CA ILE A 119 -10.95 6.70 11.00
C ILE A 119 -11.30 8.17 10.81
N SER A 120 -10.29 9.02 10.81
CA SER A 120 -10.41 10.46 10.55
C SER A 120 -9.38 10.86 9.51
N GLU A 121 -9.80 11.73 8.58
CA GLU A 121 -8.93 12.31 7.56
C GLU A 121 -9.00 13.83 7.68
N ALA A 122 -7.87 14.51 7.54
CA ALA A 122 -7.76 15.95 7.38
C ALA A 122 -6.49 16.32 6.60
N ASN A 123 -6.66 17.03 5.48
CA ASN A 123 -5.57 17.50 4.62
C ASN A 123 -4.61 16.38 4.17
N GLY A 124 -5.15 15.22 3.85
CA GLY A 124 -4.40 14.03 3.42
C GLY A 124 -3.86 13.18 4.58
N VAL A 125 -3.87 13.67 5.81
CA VAL A 125 -3.47 12.88 6.98
C VAL A 125 -4.63 12.01 7.44
N VAL A 126 -4.42 10.70 7.43
CA VAL A 126 -5.36 9.67 7.89
C VAL A 126 -4.90 9.13 9.22
N VAL A 127 -5.80 9.10 10.19
CA VAL A 127 -5.55 8.50 11.51
C VAL A 127 -6.64 7.48 11.80
N GLY A 128 -6.23 6.26 12.17
CA GLY A 128 -7.13 5.19 12.57
C GLY A 128 -6.80 4.67 13.97
N PHE A 129 -7.82 4.62 14.84
CA PHE A 129 -7.68 4.11 16.20
C PHE A 129 -8.99 3.50 16.70
N SER A 130 -8.91 2.68 17.75
CA SER A 130 -10.09 2.11 18.40
C SER A 130 -10.17 2.52 19.86
N LEU A 131 -11.34 3.03 20.27
CA LEU A 131 -11.62 3.34 21.68
C LEU A 131 -12.08 2.09 22.47
N THR A 132 -12.41 1.02 21.78
CA THR A 132 -12.88 -0.25 22.36
C THR A 132 -11.79 -1.31 22.44
N GLY A 133 -10.57 -0.99 21.95
CA GLY A 133 -9.45 -1.93 21.91
C GLY A 133 -9.50 -2.91 20.73
N ALA A 134 -10.27 -2.61 19.67
CA ALA A 134 -10.18 -3.37 18.42
C ALA A 134 -8.79 -3.20 17.78
N THR A 135 -8.32 -4.24 17.11
CA THR A 135 -7.05 -4.25 16.38
C THR A 135 -7.26 -4.75 14.96
N VAL A 136 -6.41 -4.33 14.05
CA VAL A 136 -6.27 -5.01 12.76
C VAL A 136 -5.58 -6.33 13.02
N ALA A 137 -6.32 -7.43 12.89
CA ALA A 137 -5.79 -8.78 13.14
C ALA A 137 -4.68 -9.12 12.12
N PRO A 138 -3.75 -10.03 12.47
CA PRO A 138 -2.78 -10.57 11.52
C PRO A 138 -3.46 -11.08 10.24
N GLY A 139 -2.81 -10.85 9.09
CA GLY A 139 -3.29 -11.26 7.77
C GLY A 139 -3.08 -10.18 6.70
N ASP A 140 -3.67 -10.43 5.53
CA ASP A 140 -3.53 -9.62 4.33
C ASP A 140 -4.87 -9.02 3.89
N GLY A 141 -4.81 -7.87 3.23
CA GLY A 141 -5.93 -7.27 2.52
C GLY A 141 -6.25 -5.83 2.92
N PRO A 142 -7.31 -5.27 2.34
CA PRO A 142 -7.70 -3.90 2.56
C PRO A 142 -7.97 -3.57 4.04
N PHE A 143 -7.35 -2.48 4.54
CA PHE A 143 -7.62 -1.99 5.89
C PHE A 143 -8.25 -0.58 5.88
N VAL A 144 -8.13 0.14 4.76
CA VAL A 144 -8.77 1.45 4.53
C VAL A 144 -9.22 1.51 3.07
N THR A 145 -10.41 2.04 2.84
CA THR A 145 -10.92 2.36 1.50
C THR A 145 -11.06 3.88 1.37
N PHE A 146 -10.46 4.46 0.36
CA PHE A 146 -10.62 5.86 -0.03
C PHE A 146 -11.73 6.00 -1.06
N ASP A 147 -12.63 6.96 -0.88
CA ASP A 147 -13.44 7.49 -1.96
C ASP A 147 -12.77 8.76 -2.47
N LEU A 148 -12.47 8.81 -3.75
CA LEU A 148 -11.65 9.79 -4.41
C LEU A 148 -12.41 10.47 -5.54
N TYR A 149 -12.04 11.73 -5.83
CA TYR A 149 -12.52 12.48 -6.97
C TYR A 149 -11.32 12.89 -7.84
N ALA A 150 -11.38 12.61 -9.14
CA ALA A 150 -10.33 12.95 -10.10
C ALA A 150 -10.39 14.42 -10.49
N SER A 151 -9.50 15.24 -9.95
CA SER A 151 -9.51 16.71 -10.11
C SER A 151 -8.66 17.19 -11.28
N ASN A 152 -7.51 16.57 -11.55
CA ASN A 152 -6.57 17.00 -12.59
C ASN A 152 -6.02 15.81 -13.35
N ALA A 153 -5.76 15.99 -14.67
CA ALA A 153 -5.10 14.98 -15.47
C ALA A 153 -3.61 14.89 -15.18
N GLY A 154 -3.09 13.67 -15.25
CA GLY A 154 -1.67 13.37 -15.03
C GLY A 154 -1.44 11.92 -14.70
N SER A 155 -0.18 11.56 -14.50
CA SER A 155 0.23 10.25 -14.02
C SER A 155 1.34 10.42 -12.99
N GLN A 156 1.23 9.73 -11.86
CA GLN A 156 2.22 9.75 -10.78
C GLN A 156 2.18 8.45 -9.98
N ASP A 157 3.26 8.15 -9.27
CA ASP A 157 3.22 7.16 -8.20
C ASP A 157 2.50 7.77 -7.01
N LEU A 158 1.56 7.02 -6.43
CA LEU A 158 0.82 7.40 -5.24
C LEU A 158 1.30 6.54 -4.07
N CYS A 159 1.83 7.18 -3.05
CA CYS A 159 2.46 6.51 -1.92
C CYS A 159 1.80 6.92 -0.60
N LEU A 160 1.82 6.02 0.38
CA LEU A 160 1.56 6.37 1.77
C LEU A 160 2.85 6.90 2.39
N GLU A 161 2.78 8.11 2.96
CA GLU A 161 3.92 8.82 3.54
C GLU A 161 3.73 9.01 5.05
N ASP A 162 4.79 9.34 5.78
CA ASP A 162 4.76 9.63 7.23
C ASP A 162 4.05 8.55 8.05
N ILE A 163 4.29 7.29 7.72
CA ILE A 163 3.59 6.14 8.28
C ILE A 163 4.03 5.93 9.74
N VAL A 164 3.05 5.84 10.62
CA VAL A 164 3.22 5.45 12.03
C VAL A 164 2.21 4.37 12.35
N LEU A 165 2.69 3.22 12.81
CA LEU A 165 1.87 2.10 13.27
C LEU A 165 2.20 1.79 14.72
N SER A 166 1.22 1.36 15.49
CA SER A 166 1.42 0.93 16.87
C SER A 166 0.79 -0.44 17.15
N ASP A 167 1.47 -1.21 17.97
CA ASP A 167 0.96 -2.45 18.55
C ASP A 167 -0.05 -2.17 19.69
N PRO A 168 -0.72 -3.20 20.24
CA PRO A 168 -1.66 -3.05 21.36
C PRO A 168 -1.05 -2.53 22.67
N LEU A 169 0.28 -2.50 22.80
CA LEU A 169 1.00 -1.93 23.94
C LEU A 169 1.45 -0.49 23.69
N GLY A 170 1.12 0.07 22.49
CA GLY A 170 1.51 1.42 22.08
C GLY A 170 2.97 1.52 21.61
N GLN A 171 3.63 0.39 21.32
CA GLN A 171 4.98 0.39 20.77
C GLN A 171 4.93 0.61 19.26
N ALA A 172 5.92 1.34 18.73
CA ALA A 172 6.03 1.55 17.30
C ALA A 172 6.41 0.25 16.58
N MET A 173 5.74 -0.02 15.46
CA MET A 173 5.99 -1.19 14.61
C MET A 173 6.85 -0.80 13.40
N ALA A 174 7.72 -1.71 12.97
CA ALA A 174 8.47 -1.55 11.73
C ALA A 174 7.51 -1.71 10.54
N VAL A 175 7.60 -0.80 9.56
CA VAL A 175 6.73 -0.78 8.40
C VAL A 175 7.54 -0.56 7.11
N SER A 176 7.16 -1.27 6.06
CA SER A 176 7.53 -0.98 4.68
C SER A 176 6.27 -0.59 3.90
N SER A 177 6.43 0.13 2.79
CA SER A 177 5.30 0.48 1.93
C SER A 177 5.68 0.39 0.46
N SER A 178 4.72 0.01 -0.37
CA SER A 178 4.78 0.08 -1.82
C SER A 178 3.72 1.04 -2.36
N CYS A 179 4.10 1.80 -3.39
CA CYS A 179 3.23 2.75 -4.06
C CYS A 179 2.41 2.05 -5.14
N GLY A 180 1.20 2.55 -5.39
CA GLY A 180 0.45 2.27 -6.60
C GLY A 180 0.68 3.34 -7.67
N SER A 181 0.39 3.05 -8.93
CA SER A 181 0.38 4.03 -10.01
C SER A 181 -1.00 4.66 -10.14
N LEU A 182 -1.06 5.98 -10.21
CA LEU A 182 -2.29 6.73 -10.45
C LEU A 182 -2.22 7.42 -11.80
N THR A 183 -3.20 7.14 -12.68
CA THR A 183 -3.32 7.81 -13.98
C THR A 183 -4.72 8.40 -14.13
N ILE A 184 -4.79 9.72 -14.24
CA ILE A 184 -6.03 10.45 -14.53
C ILE A 184 -5.94 11.00 -15.96
N THR A 185 -6.87 10.56 -16.80
CA THR A 185 -6.95 10.99 -18.19
C THR A 185 -7.96 12.14 -18.35
N THR A 186 -7.77 12.96 -19.38
CA THR A 186 -8.85 13.84 -19.84
C THR A 186 -9.91 12.97 -20.51
N GLU A 187 -11.19 13.28 -20.29
CA GLU A 187 -12.22 12.66 -21.12
C GLU A 187 -11.90 12.91 -22.59
N PRO A 188 -12.04 11.91 -23.47
CA PRO A 188 -11.98 12.17 -24.90
C PRO A 188 -13.08 13.18 -25.25
N VAL A 189 -12.68 14.34 -25.79
CA VAL A 189 -13.65 15.31 -26.30
C VAL A 189 -14.34 14.63 -27.47
N ASP A 190 -15.62 14.30 -27.33
CA ASP A 190 -16.41 13.76 -28.43
C ASP A 190 -16.42 14.79 -29.55
N PRO A 191 -16.07 14.40 -30.78
CA PRO A 191 -16.03 15.34 -31.90
C PRO A 191 -17.42 15.89 -32.18
N VAL A 192 -17.56 17.21 -32.15
CA VAL A 192 -18.76 17.86 -32.65
C VAL A 192 -18.74 17.83 -34.19
N VAL A 193 -19.70 17.17 -34.79
CA VAL A 193 -19.80 17.07 -36.26
C VAL A 193 -20.83 18.07 -36.77
N LEU A 194 -20.39 18.99 -37.63
CA LEU A 194 -21.28 19.89 -38.37
C LEU A 194 -21.56 19.31 -39.75
N LEU A 195 -22.82 19.14 -40.06
CA LEU A 195 -23.27 18.64 -41.33
C LEU A 195 -23.95 19.77 -42.13
N VAL A 196 -23.54 19.95 -43.36
CA VAL A 196 -24.17 20.89 -44.29
C VAL A 196 -25.02 20.09 -45.23
N GLY A 197 -26.31 20.33 -45.21
CA GLY A 197 -27.28 19.70 -46.10
C GLY A 197 -27.21 20.24 -47.52
N ASP A 198 -27.78 19.49 -48.45
CA ASP A 198 -27.91 19.93 -49.83
C ASP A 198 -28.91 21.08 -49.94
N GLY A 199 -28.47 22.18 -50.51
CA GLY A 199 -29.30 23.35 -50.77
C GLY A 199 -29.43 23.60 -52.25
N GLY A 200 -30.53 24.14 -52.68
CA GLY A 200 -30.78 24.52 -54.06
C GLY A 200 -31.62 25.78 -54.19
N ALA A 201 -31.29 26.61 -55.17
CA ALA A 201 -32.08 27.80 -55.49
C ALA A 201 -32.12 27.96 -56.99
N SER A 202 -33.24 28.49 -57.49
CA SER A 202 -33.37 28.92 -58.91
C SER A 202 -32.64 30.26 -59.11
N LEU A 203 -32.21 30.53 -60.31
CA LEU A 203 -31.54 31.80 -60.63
C LEU A 203 -32.38 33.00 -60.17
N ASN A 204 -31.79 33.93 -59.45
CA ASN A 204 -32.38 35.10 -58.77
C ASN A 204 -33.46 34.80 -57.70
N SER A 205 -33.36 33.64 -57.03
CA SER A 205 -34.19 33.30 -55.88
C SER A 205 -33.28 33.01 -54.63
N SER A 206 -33.85 33.13 -53.44
CA SER A 206 -33.23 32.66 -52.19
C SER A 206 -33.44 31.16 -52.11
N GLY A 207 -32.45 30.49 -51.52
CA GLY A 207 -32.50 29.07 -51.12
C GLY A 207 -32.03 28.92 -49.69
N ASP A 208 -32.51 27.87 -49.04
CA ASP A 208 -32.11 27.53 -47.67
C ASP A 208 -31.12 26.37 -47.70
N ILE A 209 -30.11 26.44 -46.84
CA ILE A 209 -29.17 25.38 -46.57
C ILE A 209 -29.33 25.01 -45.11
N GLU A 210 -29.59 23.77 -44.81
CA GLU A 210 -29.68 23.27 -43.46
C GLU A 210 -28.28 22.98 -42.96
N ILE A 211 -27.96 23.43 -41.76
CA ILE A 211 -26.77 23.07 -41.03
C ILE A 211 -27.22 22.38 -39.74
N SER A 212 -26.87 21.11 -39.61
CA SER A 212 -27.15 20.32 -38.42
C SER A 212 -25.86 20.06 -37.62
N MET A 213 -26.02 19.81 -36.34
CA MET A 213 -24.94 19.50 -35.42
C MET A 213 -25.24 18.17 -34.75
N GLU A 214 -24.25 17.26 -34.77
CA GLU A 214 -24.26 16.04 -33.97
C GLU A 214 -23.24 16.21 -32.84
N ASN A 215 -23.70 16.13 -31.60
CA ASN A 215 -22.89 16.29 -30.41
C ASN A 215 -23.46 15.47 -29.24
N ASN A 216 -22.63 14.88 -28.43
CA ASN A 216 -23.02 14.20 -27.17
C ASN A 216 -22.97 15.16 -25.99
N ASP A 217 -22.04 16.12 -26.04
CA ASP A 217 -21.86 17.11 -24.98
C ASP A 217 -22.53 18.46 -25.31
N PRO A 218 -23.02 19.23 -24.30
CA PRO A 218 -23.63 20.54 -24.53
C PRO A 218 -22.63 21.52 -25.17
N VAL A 219 -23.04 22.13 -26.28
CA VAL A 219 -22.27 23.17 -26.95
C VAL A 219 -22.79 24.55 -26.56
N ALA A 220 -21.99 25.34 -25.85
CA ALA A 220 -22.36 26.66 -25.33
C ALA A 220 -22.38 27.76 -26.43
N GLY A 221 -21.70 27.54 -27.55
CA GLY A 221 -21.65 28.50 -28.67
C GLY A 221 -20.89 27.93 -29.85
N PHE A 222 -21.23 28.44 -31.06
CA PHE A 222 -20.53 28.09 -32.29
C PHE A 222 -20.41 29.27 -33.24
N GLN A 223 -19.41 29.24 -34.10
CA GLN A 223 -19.24 30.20 -35.19
C GLN A 223 -18.69 29.44 -36.42
N PHE A 224 -19.21 29.75 -37.57
CA PHE A 224 -18.69 29.20 -38.83
C PHE A 224 -18.77 30.26 -39.93
N THR A 225 -18.02 30.06 -41.02
CA THR A 225 -18.06 30.86 -42.22
C THR A 225 -18.36 29.96 -43.42
N LEU A 226 -19.37 30.33 -44.22
CA LEU A 226 -19.63 29.68 -45.48
C LEU A 226 -18.83 30.34 -46.59
N GLY A 227 -18.00 29.54 -47.30
CA GLY A 227 -17.27 29.97 -48.47
C GLY A 227 -17.92 29.40 -49.75
N PHE A 228 -18.01 30.22 -50.80
CA PHE A 228 -18.50 29.80 -52.11
C PHE A 228 -17.35 29.91 -53.11
N ASN A 229 -17.19 28.89 -53.97
CA ASN A 229 -16.25 28.88 -55.08
C ASN A 229 -16.98 29.18 -56.37
#